data_c1bd86679876fd99d08cf1613c90c3aa
#
_entry.id   c1bd86679876fd99d08cf1613c90c3aa
#
_cell.length_a   1.000
_cell.length_b   1.000
_cell.length_c   1.000
_cell.angle_alpha   90.00
_cell.angle_beta   90.00
_cell.angle_gamma   90.00
#
_symmetry.space_group_name_H-M   'P 1'
#
loop_
_entity.id
_entity.type
_entity.pdbx_description
1 polymer ?
#
loop_
_entity_poly.entity_id
_entity_poly.type
_entity_poly.pdbx_seq_one_letter_code
_entity_poly.pdbx_strand_id
1 'polypeptide(L)'
;MGETDEYCRPASLADLKALITSLNRQQVDYLLIGGYALFVHGYHRATTDIDVLVPATVESGTKVKSALMMLPDQAAKDLEPEWFAEGDNIRVADAFLVDVMLNAGGETYDTLKRYATTVDLEGIPVQTLSLEGLLRTKQTMRDKDVSGRHILERALNLVREHSGE
;
A
#
# COMPACT_ATOMS: atom_id res chain seq x y z
N MET A 1 11.96 -23.44 0.52
CA MET A 1 10.92 -23.62 -0.34
C MET A 1 10.14 -22.36 -0.63
N GLY A 2 9.58 -22.21 -1.76
CA GLY A 2 9.01 -20.94 -2.18
C GLY A 2 7.59 -20.66 -1.74
N GLU A 3 7.17 -21.21 -0.62
CA GLU A 3 5.78 -21.05 -0.20
C GLU A 3 5.36 -19.61 -0.03
N THR A 4 6.25 -18.81 0.57
CA THR A 4 5.93 -17.41 0.78
C THR A 4 5.67 -16.70 -0.54
N ASP A 5 6.50 -17.03 -1.55
CA ASP A 5 6.34 -16.41 -2.86
C ASP A 5 5.07 -16.85 -3.54
N GLU A 6 4.64 -18.10 -3.28
CA GLU A 6 3.38 -18.59 -3.82
C GLU A 6 2.20 -17.89 -3.20
N TYR A 7 2.33 -17.44 -1.94
CA TYR A 7 1.23 -16.83 -1.22
C TYR A 7 1.12 -15.34 -1.51
N CYS A 8 2.27 -14.65 -1.55
CA CYS A 8 2.33 -13.23 -1.84
C CYS A 8 3.36 -13.02 -2.92
N ARG A 9 2.90 -13.10 -4.14
CA ARG A 9 3.78 -12.85 -5.27
C ARG A 9 4.13 -11.38 -5.37
N PRO A 10 5.22 -11.04 -6.05
CA PRO A 10 5.53 -9.64 -6.30
C PRO A 10 4.39 -8.98 -7.08
N ALA A 11 4.06 -7.75 -6.72
CA ALA A 11 3.07 -7.00 -7.46
C ALA A 11 3.61 -6.67 -8.84
N SER A 12 2.75 -6.78 -9.83
CA SER A 12 3.11 -6.46 -11.21
C SER A 12 2.56 -5.08 -11.59
N LEU A 13 2.96 -4.62 -12.77
CA LEU A 13 2.40 -3.37 -13.29
C LEU A 13 0.88 -3.49 -13.44
N ALA A 14 0.40 -4.64 -13.89
CA ALA A 14 -1.05 -4.84 -14.01
C ALA A 14 -1.73 -4.73 -12.66
N ASP A 15 -1.10 -5.27 -11.60
CA ASP A 15 -1.63 -5.16 -10.25
C ASP A 15 -1.70 -3.71 -9.80
N LEU A 16 -0.64 -2.95 -10.09
CA LEU A 16 -0.60 -1.53 -9.73
C LEU A 16 -1.73 -0.78 -10.44
N LYS A 17 -1.88 -1.01 -11.74
CA LYS A 17 -2.92 -0.33 -12.50
C LYS A 17 -4.31 -0.66 -11.97
N ALA A 18 -4.56 -1.93 -11.65
CA ALA A 18 -5.86 -2.33 -11.12
C ALA A 18 -6.13 -1.70 -9.76
N LEU A 19 -5.12 -1.70 -8.89
CA LEU A 19 -5.28 -1.12 -7.56
C LEU A 19 -5.53 0.38 -7.64
N ILE A 20 -4.74 1.09 -8.42
CA ILE A 20 -4.90 2.55 -8.56
C ILE A 20 -6.28 2.87 -9.14
N THR A 21 -6.71 2.08 -10.13
CA THR A 21 -8.04 2.29 -10.71
C THR A 21 -9.11 2.14 -9.64
N SER A 22 -8.98 1.15 -8.77
CA SER A 22 -9.95 0.94 -7.70
C SER A 22 -9.93 2.08 -6.69
N LEU A 23 -8.73 2.53 -6.31
CA LEU A 23 -8.59 3.65 -5.38
C LEU A 23 -9.24 4.91 -5.96
N ASN A 24 -9.01 5.17 -7.23
CA ASN A 24 -9.60 6.32 -7.90
C ASN A 24 -11.13 6.20 -7.96
N ARG A 25 -11.61 5.01 -8.24
CA ARG A 25 -13.06 4.78 -8.36
C ARG A 25 -13.77 4.99 -7.03
N GLN A 26 -13.13 4.59 -5.94
CA GLN A 26 -13.70 4.76 -4.60
C GLN A 26 -13.41 6.14 -4.03
N GLN A 27 -12.75 7.00 -4.81
CA GLN A 27 -12.44 8.38 -4.39
C GLN A 27 -11.60 8.42 -3.12
N VAL A 28 -10.66 7.51 -3.02
CA VAL A 28 -9.72 7.47 -1.90
C VAL A 28 -8.71 8.60 -2.07
N ASP A 29 -8.46 9.33 -0.98
CA ASP A 29 -7.33 10.24 -0.95
C ASP A 29 -6.10 9.39 -0.65
N TYR A 30 -5.14 9.38 -1.55
CA TYR A 30 -3.94 8.57 -1.39
C TYR A 30 -2.77 9.23 -2.10
N LEU A 31 -1.57 8.82 -1.70
CA LEU A 31 -0.34 9.18 -2.39
C LEU A 31 0.47 7.90 -2.53
N LEU A 32 0.76 7.53 -3.77
CA LEU A 32 1.62 6.38 -4.03
C LEU A 32 3.03 6.75 -3.61
N ILE A 33 3.66 5.92 -2.79
CA ILE A 33 5.02 6.13 -2.33
C ILE A 33 5.81 4.84 -2.56
N GLY A 34 7.08 4.85 -2.17
CA GLY A 34 7.90 3.65 -2.27
C GLY A 34 8.40 3.37 -3.67
N GLY A 35 8.73 2.12 -3.94
CA GLY A 35 9.35 1.73 -5.19
C GLY A 35 8.51 2.00 -6.42
N TYR A 36 7.21 1.75 -6.34
CA TYR A 36 6.34 2.00 -7.48
C TYR A 36 6.15 3.48 -7.75
N ALA A 37 6.29 4.34 -6.73
CA ALA A 37 6.26 5.78 -6.97
C ALA A 37 7.46 6.19 -7.81
N LEU A 38 8.63 5.62 -7.53
CA LEU A 38 9.80 5.88 -8.35
C LEU A 38 9.60 5.34 -9.76
N PHE A 39 8.96 4.17 -9.86
CA PHE A 39 8.69 3.58 -11.17
C PHE A 39 7.83 4.50 -12.04
N VAL A 40 6.77 5.08 -11.48
CA VAL A 40 5.90 5.95 -12.29
C VAL A 40 6.60 7.25 -12.66
N HIS A 41 7.65 7.62 -11.93
CA HIS A 41 8.48 8.77 -12.30
C HIS A 41 9.56 8.40 -13.33
N GLY A 42 9.59 7.15 -13.76
CA GLY A 42 10.52 6.72 -14.80
C GLY A 42 11.78 6.03 -14.30
N TYR A 43 11.88 5.75 -13.02
CA TYR A 43 13.06 5.12 -12.45
C TYR A 43 12.81 3.63 -12.28
N HIS A 44 13.50 2.82 -13.07
CA HIS A 44 13.33 1.37 -13.00
C HIS A 44 14.06 0.81 -11.80
N ARG A 45 13.37 0.05 -10.99
CA ARG A 45 13.99 -0.67 -9.89
C ARG A 45 13.07 -1.80 -9.47
N ALA A 46 13.68 -2.81 -8.87
CA ALA A 46 12.93 -3.94 -8.37
C ALA A 46 12.05 -3.50 -7.21
N THR A 47 10.79 -3.90 -7.26
CA THR A 47 9.86 -3.62 -6.17
C THR A 47 8.86 -4.76 -6.14
N THR A 48 8.42 -5.12 -4.95
CA THR A 48 7.55 -6.28 -4.77
C THR A 48 6.20 -5.93 -4.17
N ASP A 49 6.11 -4.79 -3.51
CA ASP A 49 4.87 -4.40 -2.85
C ASP A 49 4.50 -2.97 -3.23
N ILE A 50 3.25 -2.66 -3.01
CA ILE A 50 2.70 -1.35 -3.35
C ILE A 50 2.46 -0.61 -2.04
N ASP A 51 3.00 0.61 -1.94
CA ASP A 51 2.90 1.42 -0.74
C ASP A 51 2.06 2.65 -1.04
N VAL A 52 0.99 2.87 -0.25
CA VAL A 52 0.15 4.05 -0.41
C VAL A 52 0.01 4.75 0.95
N LEU A 53 0.13 6.06 0.94
CA LEU A 53 -0.04 6.88 2.13
C LEU A 53 -1.44 7.49 2.08
N VAL A 54 -2.19 7.37 3.17
CA VAL A 54 -3.59 7.83 3.21
C VAL A 54 -3.84 8.61 4.49
N PRO A 55 -4.91 9.43 4.50
CA PRO A 55 -5.27 10.17 5.73
C PRO A 55 -5.64 9.23 6.87
N ALA A 56 -5.28 9.62 8.08
CA ALA A 56 -5.50 8.81 9.27
C ALA A 56 -6.89 9.08 9.84
N THR A 57 -7.92 8.70 9.10
CA THR A 57 -9.31 8.90 9.51
C THR A 57 -10.12 7.64 9.26
N VAL A 58 -11.19 7.46 10.02
CA VAL A 58 -12.09 6.33 9.83
C VAL A 58 -12.71 6.39 8.44
N GLU A 59 -13.05 7.58 7.96
CA GLU A 59 -13.62 7.72 6.62
C GLU A 59 -12.66 7.21 5.55
N SER A 60 -11.39 7.58 5.66
CA SER A 60 -10.37 7.08 4.76
C SER A 60 -10.31 5.55 4.83
N GLY A 61 -10.36 5.02 6.05
CA GLY A 61 -10.31 3.58 6.24
C GLY A 61 -11.44 2.85 5.55
N THR A 62 -12.65 3.41 5.63
CA THR A 62 -13.81 2.81 4.98
C THR A 62 -13.62 2.76 3.47
N LYS A 63 -13.15 3.86 2.88
CA LYS A 63 -12.94 3.91 1.43
C LYS A 63 -11.81 2.99 0.99
N VAL A 64 -10.72 2.96 1.75
CA VAL A 64 -9.60 2.08 1.42
C VAL A 64 -10.02 0.63 1.49
N LYS A 65 -10.77 0.27 2.53
CA LYS A 65 -11.27 -1.11 2.64
C LYS A 65 -12.08 -1.49 1.42
N SER A 66 -13.00 -0.61 1.01
CA SER A 66 -13.82 -0.88 -0.18
C SER A 66 -12.96 -1.06 -1.42
N ALA A 67 -11.95 -0.21 -1.57
CA ALA A 67 -11.08 -0.28 -2.75
C ALA A 67 -10.27 -1.57 -2.76
N LEU A 68 -9.79 -2.02 -1.60
CA LEU A 68 -8.94 -3.20 -1.52
C LEU A 68 -9.72 -4.50 -1.60
N MET A 69 -11.04 -4.45 -1.45
CA MET A 69 -11.85 -5.67 -1.59
C MET A 69 -11.85 -6.20 -3.01
N MET A 70 -11.34 -5.43 -3.98
CA MET A 70 -11.21 -5.92 -5.35
C MET A 70 -10.09 -6.96 -5.48
N LEU A 71 -9.22 -7.07 -4.49
CA LEU A 71 -8.12 -8.04 -4.55
C LEU A 71 -8.65 -9.46 -4.44
N PRO A 72 -7.97 -10.43 -5.09
CA PRO A 72 -8.54 -11.79 -5.26
C PRO A 72 -8.88 -12.51 -3.96
N ASP A 73 -8.05 -12.36 -2.94
CA ASP A 73 -8.27 -13.09 -1.69
C ASP A 73 -9.12 -12.31 -0.70
N GLN A 74 -9.43 -11.06 -1.03
CA GLN A 74 -10.26 -10.18 -0.20
C GLN A 74 -9.75 -10.12 1.24
N ALA A 75 -8.45 -10.06 1.40
CA ALA A 75 -7.84 -9.98 2.73
C ALA A 75 -8.31 -8.73 3.48
N ALA A 76 -8.71 -7.68 2.76
CA ALA A 76 -9.15 -6.45 3.39
C ALA A 76 -10.45 -6.60 4.16
N LYS A 77 -11.14 -7.75 4.04
CA LYS A 77 -12.35 -7.97 4.81
C LYS A 77 -12.09 -7.88 6.32
N ASP A 78 -10.85 -8.17 6.73
CA ASP A 78 -10.47 -8.13 8.14
C ASP A 78 -9.95 -6.76 8.57
N LEU A 79 -9.89 -5.81 7.65
CA LEU A 79 -9.42 -4.48 7.95
C LEU A 79 -10.50 -3.70 8.68
N GLU A 80 -10.12 -3.07 9.80
CA GLU A 80 -11.05 -2.27 10.58
C GLU A 80 -10.79 -0.80 10.31
N PRO A 81 -11.76 -0.04 9.78
CA PRO A 81 -11.54 1.37 9.49
C PRO A 81 -11.07 2.19 10.68
N GLU A 82 -11.44 1.78 11.89
CA GLU A 82 -11.03 2.48 13.10
C GLU A 82 -9.53 2.48 13.31
N TRP A 83 -8.83 1.49 12.77
CA TRP A 83 -7.37 1.44 12.89
C TRP A 83 -6.71 2.65 12.24
N PHE A 84 -7.35 3.21 11.21
CA PHE A 84 -6.78 4.36 10.52
C PHE A 84 -6.67 5.57 11.42
N ALA A 85 -7.67 5.77 12.28
CA ALA A 85 -7.63 6.89 13.22
C ALA A 85 -6.54 6.71 14.27
N GLU A 86 -6.07 5.48 14.48
CA GLU A 86 -4.97 5.21 15.41
C GLU A 86 -3.62 5.55 14.82
N GLY A 87 -3.54 5.68 13.50
CA GLY A 87 -2.31 6.10 12.85
C GLY A 87 -1.29 5.00 12.62
N ASP A 88 -1.64 3.76 12.87
CA ASP A 88 -0.73 2.63 12.65
C ASP A 88 -0.74 2.20 11.19
N ASN A 89 0.44 1.92 10.67
CA ASN A 89 0.55 1.40 9.31
C ASN A 89 -0.04 0.00 9.25
N ILE A 90 -0.61 -0.34 8.09
CA ILE A 90 -1.31 -1.62 7.92
C ILE A 90 -0.76 -2.31 6.69
N ARG A 91 -0.36 -3.56 6.86
CA ARG A 91 0.08 -4.38 5.72
C ARG A 91 -1.03 -5.35 5.36
N VAL A 92 -1.48 -5.28 4.12
CA VAL A 92 -2.51 -6.17 3.60
C VAL A 92 -1.84 -7.18 2.69
N ALA A 93 -1.83 -8.45 3.11
CA ALA A 93 -1.24 -9.54 2.34
C ALA A 93 -2.35 -10.30 1.64
N ASP A 94 -2.54 -10.00 0.37
CA ASP A 94 -3.51 -10.66 -0.48
C ASP A 94 -2.72 -11.48 -1.50
N ALA A 95 -3.06 -11.40 -2.78
CA ALA A 95 -2.24 -12.03 -3.81
C ALA A 95 -0.86 -11.38 -3.89
N PHE A 96 -0.78 -10.11 -3.53
CA PHE A 96 0.47 -9.37 -3.39
C PHE A 96 0.33 -8.42 -2.20
N LEU A 97 1.43 -7.83 -1.79
CA LEU A 97 1.44 -7.00 -0.58
C LEU A 97 1.07 -5.56 -0.89
N VAL A 98 0.15 -5.02 -0.11
CA VAL A 98 -0.19 -3.60 -0.15
C VAL A 98 0.08 -3.04 1.24
N ASP A 99 0.98 -2.08 1.33
CA ASP A 99 1.26 -1.41 2.59
C ASP A 99 0.49 -0.11 2.63
N VAL A 100 -0.50 -0.05 3.52
CA VAL A 100 -1.30 1.14 3.72
C VAL A 100 -0.63 1.93 4.84
N MET A 101 -0.03 3.06 4.46
CA MET A 101 0.78 3.85 5.38
C MET A 101 -0.03 5.01 5.92
N LEU A 102 -0.03 5.18 7.21
CA LEU A 102 -0.66 6.31 7.87
C LEU A 102 0.40 7.30 8.34
N ASN A 103 1.64 6.85 8.40
CA ASN A 103 2.77 7.66 8.83
C ASN A 103 4.00 7.25 8.04
N ALA A 104 4.76 8.23 7.59
CA ALA A 104 5.92 8.01 6.75
C ALA A 104 7.09 8.86 7.27
N GLY A 105 7.86 8.29 8.22
CA GLY A 105 9.00 9.00 8.79
C GLY A 105 8.61 10.24 9.58
N GLY A 106 7.48 10.15 10.27
CA GLY A 106 6.95 11.30 10.98
C GLY A 106 6.09 12.21 10.13
N GLU A 107 6.02 11.93 8.82
CA GLU A 107 5.17 12.68 7.91
C GLU A 107 3.85 11.94 7.73
N THR A 108 2.79 12.69 7.44
CA THR A 108 1.47 12.13 7.21
C THR A 108 0.96 12.57 5.85
N TYR A 109 -0.21 12.04 5.46
CA TYR A 109 -0.84 12.51 4.24
C TYR A 109 -0.99 14.03 4.25
N ASP A 110 -1.44 14.58 5.38
CA ASP A 110 -1.68 16.02 5.48
C ASP A 110 -0.39 16.83 5.34
N THR A 111 0.72 16.35 5.89
CA THR A 111 1.98 17.10 5.79
C THR A 111 2.64 16.94 4.43
N LEU A 112 2.37 15.84 3.73
CA LEU A 112 3.01 15.56 2.44
C LEU A 112 2.16 15.94 1.24
N LYS A 113 0.87 16.19 1.41
CA LYS A 113 0.01 16.46 0.25
C LYS A 113 0.44 17.68 -0.55
N ARG A 114 1.19 18.59 0.06
CA ARG A 114 1.70 19.76 -0.69
C ARG A 114 2.74 19.35 -1.74
N TYR A 115 3.28 18.16 -1.63
CA TYR A 115 4.21 17.61 -2.62
C TYR A 115 3.51 16.70 -3.62
N ALA A 116 2.19 16.63 -3.56
CA ALA A 116 1.45 15.72 -4.42
C ALA A 116 1.55 16.15 -5.88
N THR A 117 1.64 15.16 -6.73
CA THR A 117 1.61 15.39 -8.18
C THR A 117 0.85 14.23 -8.81
N THR A 118 0.32 14.46 -9.99
CA THR A 118 -0.40 13.43 -10.73
C THR A 118 0.45 12.98 -11.90
N VAL A 119 0.64 11.67 -12.02
CA VAL A 119 1.40 11.09 -13.12
C VAL A 119 0.46 10.20 -13.91
N ASP A 120 0.51 10.28 -15.23
CA ASP A 120 -0.29 9.43 -16.09
C ASP A 120 0.41 8.09 -16.26
N LEU A 121 -0.27 7.02 -15.88
CA LEU A 121 0.25 5.67 -16.03
C LEU A 121 -0.61 4.96 -17.07
N GLU A 122 -0.22 5.10 -18.33
CA GLU A 122 -0.92 4.46 -19.44
C GLU A 122 -2.42 4.76 -19.42
N GLY A 123 -2.75 6.03 -19.20
CA GLY A 123 -4.12 6.50 -19.19
C GLY A 123 -4.78 6.53 -17.82
N ILE A 124 -4.09 6.05 -16.80
CA ILE A 124 -4.63 6.01 -15.44
C ILE A 124 -3.95 7.12 -14.62
N PRO A 125 -4.70 8.07 -14.07
CA PRO A 125 -4.09 9.10 -13.24
C PRO A 125 -3.66 8.52 -11.90
N VAL A 126 -2.41 8.73 -11.55
CA VAL A 126 -1.84 8.22 -10.30
C VAL A 126 -1.47 9.40 -9.43
N GLN A 127 -2.01 9.45 -8.21
CA GLN A 127 -1.63 10.46 -7.25
C GLN A 127 -0.37 9.98 -6.53
N THR A 128 0.69 10.76 -6.63
CA THR A 128 1.95 10.38 -6.01
C THR A 128 2.63 11.65 -5.49
N LEU A 129 3.87 11.51 -5.03
CA LEU A 129 4.64 12.64 -4.54
C LEU A 129 5.67 13.05 -5.58
N SER A 130 6.04 14.32 -5.57
CA SER A 130 7.21 14.77 -6.30
C SER A 130 8.42 14.02 -5.75
N LEU A 131 9.54 14.08 -6.49
CA LEU A 131 10.76 13.43 -6.02
C LEU A 131 11.20 13.98 -4.67
N GLU A 132 11.01 15.28 -4.44
CA GLU A 132 11.33 15.87 -3.14
C GLU A 132 10.48 15.25 -2.04
N GLY A 133 9.19 15.08 -2.30
CA GLY A 133 8.31 14.45 -1.32
C GLY A 133 8.71 13.01 -1.04
N LEU A 134 9.11 12.29 -2.08
CA LEU A 134 9.53 10.91 -1.92
C LEU A 134 10.79 10.79 -1.06
N LEU A 135 11.72 11.74 -1.21
CA LEU A 135 12.90 11.74 -0.37
C LEU A 135 12.55 11.88 1.10
N ARG A 136 11.50 12.62 1.42
CA ARG A 136 11.07 12.80 2.80
C ARG A 136 10.53 11.51 3.41
N THR A 137 10.06 10.59 2.58
CA THR A 137 9.52 9.32 3.07
C THR A 137 10.57 8.22 3.16
N LYS A 138 11.79 8.49 2.71
CA LYS A 138 12.79 7.43 2.54
C LYS A 138 13.10 6.71 3.83
N GLN A 139 13.19 7.44 4.94
CA GLN A 139 13.48 6.83 6.23
C GLN A 139 12.41 5.82 6.61
N THR A 140 11.16 6.17 6.37
CA THR A 140 10.03 5.32 6.73
C THR A 140 10.04 4.00 5.97
N MET A 141 10.50 4.03 4.72
CA MET A 141 10.50 2.81 3.94
C MET A 141 11.38 1.73 4.53
N ARG A 142 12.35 2.13 5.37
CA ARG A 142 13.19 1.16 6.06
C ARG A 142 12.52 0.61 7.31
N ASP A 143 11.62 1.40 7.90
CA ASP A 143 11.05 1.07 9.20
C ASP A 143 9.68 0.43 9.09
N LYS A 144 9.09 0.38 7.91
CA LYS A 144 7.71 -0.08 7.77
C LYS A 144 7.52 -1.52 8.21
N ASP A 145 8.58 -2.32 8.21
CA ASP A 145 8.48 -3.73 8.58
C ASP A 145 8.51 -3.96 10.08
N VAL A 146 8.84 -2.93 10.86
CA VAL A 146 9.02 -3.12 12.30
C VAL A 146 7.82 -2.64 13.12
N SER A 147 6.83 -2.02 12.49
CA SER A 147 5.69 -1.50 13.23
C SER A 147 4.45 -1.52 12.37
N GLY A 148 3.30 -1.37 13.01
CA GLY A 148 2.02 -1.31 12.33
C GLY A 148 1.20 -2.57 12.49
N ARG A 149 0.04 -2.57 11.88
CA ARG A 149 -0.85 -3.71 11.89
C ARG A 149 -0.70 -4.49 10.61
N HIS A 150 -0.88 -5.79 10.72
CA HIS A 150 -0.74 -6.68 9.57
C HIS A 150 -2.03 -7.43 9.34
N ILE A 151 -2.48 -7.42 8.09
CA ILE A 151 -3.56 -8.27 7.67
C ILE A 151 -2.92 -9.34 6.81
N LEU A 152 -2.55 -10.43 7.45
CA LEU A 152 -1.78 -11.50 6.81
C LEU A 152 -2.60 -12.77 6.71
N GLU A 153 -3.91 -12.61 6.55
CA GLU A 153 -4.82 -13.74 6.60
C GLU A 153 -4.32 -14.94 5.81
N ARG A 154 -4.10 -14.72 4.53
CA ARG A 154 -3.66 -15.82 3.69
C ARG A 154 -2.22 -16.19 3.95
N ALA A 155 -1.33 -15.20 3.91
CA ALA A 155 0.10 -15.45 4.06
C ALA A 155 0.41 -16.07 5.41
N LEU A 156 -0.22 -15.56 6.46
CA LEU A 156 0.04 -16.05 7.80
C LEU A 156 -0.42 -17.50 7.97
N ASN A 157 -1.61 -17.81 7.44
CA ASN A 157 -2.11 -19.19 7.53
C ASN A 157 -1.21 -20.16 6.80
N LEU A 158 -0.72 -19.76 5.64
CA LEU A 158 0.14 -20.64 4.87
C LEU A 158 1.50 -20.81 5.52
N VAL A 159 2.03 -19.75 6.11
CA VAL A 159 3.28 -19.86 6.85
C VAL A 159 3.11 -20.78 8.04
N ARG A 160 1.98 -20.69 8.74
CA ARG A 160 1.71 -21.59 9.85
C ARG A 160 1.67 -23.05 9.41
N GLU A 161 1.03 -23.31 8.30
CA GLU A 161 0.94 -24.66 7.80
C GLU A 161 2.31 -25.26 7.53
N HIS A 162 3.23 -24.42 7.04
CA HIS A 162 4.57 -24.88 6.73
C HIS A 162 5.48 -24.90 7.94
N SER A 163 5.26 -23.99 8.88
CA SER A 163 6.07 -23.94 10.08
C SER A 163 5.61 -24.93 11.14
N GLY A 164 4.33 -25.21 11.15
CA GLY A 164 3.76 -26.12 12.13
C GLY A 164 4.03 -27.56 11.81
N GLU A 165 4.70 -27.74 10.72
CA GLU A 165 5.04 -29.09 10.28
C GLU A 165 5.83 -29.85 11.32
#